data_84be4c0bd0754e3fd21295ef0df3dd2a
#
_entry.id   84be4c0bd0754e3fd21295ef0df3dd2a
#
_cell.length_a   1.000
_cell.length_b   1.000
_cell.length_c   1.000
_cell.angle_alpha   90.00
_cell.angle_beta   90.00
_cell.angle_gamma   90.00
#
_symmetry.space_group_name_H-M   'P 1'
#
loop_
_entity.id
_entity.type
_entity.pdbx_description
1 polymer ?
#
loop_
_entity_poly.entity_id
_entity_poly.type
_entity_poly.pdbx_seq_one_letter_code
_entity_poly.pdbx_strand_id
1 'polypeptide(L)'
;MPRNLWKAWAVWLLMLAGSPLQSIAATAEAAAVRPQIGACMKDICAEPVKTIAGQQVSLTGLQLFTYWGFELYTAALYLPQATPRSIEGALSDVPKSLLLIYRRKIRSDQIIKAGGHNLVKNPSNDMPALQERLDQLNAAYQTVQKGDRYELLYEPGRGTTLLFNDKPLVTLPGVDFQKAYFGIWLSDYPLNAKLRDGLLGKKA
;
A
#
# COMPACT_ATOMS: atom_id res chain seq x y z
N MET A 1 53.82 -38.39 -65.50
CA MET A 1 55.18 -38.78 -65.10
C MET A 1 55.71 -37.75 -64.12
N PRO A 2 56.51 -38.14 -63.22
CA PRO A 2 56.25 -39.05 -62.10
C PRO A 2 56.55 -38.36 -60.74
N ARG A 3 56.15 -39.05 -59.66
CA ARG A 3 56.96 -39.51 -58.52
C ARG A 3 57.08 -38.58 -57.30
N ASN A 4 56.60 -39.10 -56.30
CA ASN A 4 57.17 -39.78 -55.09
C ASN A 4 57.43 -38.81 -53.96
N LEU A 5 56.90 -39.12 -52.88
CA LEU A 5 57.22 -39.97 -51.70
C LEU A 5 57.85 -39.16 -50.55
N TRP A 6 57.33 -39.37 -49.42
CA TRP A 6 57.87 -39.91 -48.19
C TRP A 6 57.60 -39.02 -46.95
N LYS A 7 56.77 -39.56 -46.11
CA LYS A 7 56.97 -39.90 -44.73
C LYS A 7 57.66 -38.88 -43.82
N ALA A 8 56.98 -38.42 -42.83
CA ALA A 8 57.56 -38.42 -41.47
C ALA A 8 56.40 -38.29 -40.44
N TRP A 9 56.37 -39.26 -39.56
CA TRP A 9 55.55 -39.33 -38.39
C TRP A 9 56.04 -38.32 -37.36
N ALA A 10 55.18 -37.51 -36.81
CA ALA A 10 55.39 -36.82 -35.53
C ALA A 10 54.11 -36.90 -34.70
N VAL A 11 54.13 -37.80 -33.76
CA VAL A 11 53.17 -37.94 -32.69
C VAL A 11 53.34 -36.71 -31.78
N TRP A 12 52.35 -35.81 -31.79
CA TRP A 12 52.26 -34.80 -30.72
C TRP A 12 51.07 -35.13 -29.87
N LEU A 13 51.40 -35.52 -28.60
CA LEU A 13 50.49 -35.64 -27.49
C LEU A 13 49.85 -34.27 -27.24
N LEU A 14 48.55 -34.14 -27.56
CA LEU A 14 47.73 -33.00 -27.10
C LEU A 14 47.33 -33.30 -25.68
N MET A 15 47.96 -32.62 -24.76
CA MET A 15 47.49 -32.49 -23.38
C MET A 15 46.15 -31.73 -23.43
N LEU A 16 45.10 -32.45 -23.09
CA LEU A 16 43.80 -31.87 -22.79
C LEU A 16 43.92 -31.12 -21.43
N ALA A 17 44.19 -29.82 -21.53
CA ALA A 17 43.99 -28.93 -20.39
C ALA A 17 42.48 -28.79 -20.18
N GLY A 18 41.98 -29.56 -19.21
CA GLY A 18 40.64 -29.41 -18.71
C GLY A 18 40.49 -28.05 -18.02
N SER A 19 39.76 -27.14 -18.67
CA SER A 19 39.32 -25.92 -18.00
C SER A 19 38.29 -26.29 -16.92
N PRO A 20 38.49 -25.87 -15.67
CA PRO A 20 37.44 -26.04 -14.69
C PRO A 20 36.26 -25.13 -15.08
N LEU A 21 35.11 -25.76 -15.34
CA LEU A 21 33.83 -25.08 -15.35
C LEU A 21 33.61 -24.50 -13.94
N GLN A 22 33.93 -23.23 -13.79
CA GLN A 22 33.51 -22.48 -12.60
C GLN A 22 32.00 -22.36 -12.65
N SER A 23 31.32 -23.23 -11.90
CA SER A 23 29.94 -23.05 -11.52
C SER A 23 29.83 -21.72 -10.78
N ILE A 24 29.32 -20.70 -11.46
CA ILE A 24 28.82 -19.50 -10.79
C ILE A 24 27.55 -19.93 -10.06
N ALA A 25 27.73 -20.42 -8.83
CA ALA A 25 26.65 -20.50 -7.90
C ALA A 25 26.24 -19.05 -7.61
N ALA A 26 25.20 -18.58 -8.32
CA ALA A 26 24.48 -17.39 -7.92
C ALA A 26 23.87 -17.70 -6.55
N THR A 27 24.59 -17.34 -5.50
CA THR A 27 24.01 -17.21 -4.17
C THR A 27 22.97 -16.10 -4.29
N ALA A 28 21.70 -16.51 -4.49
CA ALA A 28 20.58 -15.65 -4.20
C ALA A 28 20.71 -15.33 -2.70
N GLU A 29 21.35 -14.23 -2.41
CA GLU A 29 21.38 -13.61 -1.10
C GLU A 29 19.91 -13.30 -0.78
N ALA A 30 19.28 -14.22 -0.05
CA ALA A 30 17.95 -14.00 0.52
C ALA A 30 18.09 -12.72 1.32
N ALA A 31 17.56 -11.61 0.75
CA ALA A 31 17.49 -10.34 1.43
C ALA A 31 16.86 -10.63 2.79
N ALA A 32 17.66 -10.56 3.83
CA ALA A 32 17.25 -10.79 5.20
C ALA A 32 16.06 -9.85 5.45
N VAL A 33 14.86 -10.41 5.51
CA VAL A 33 13.64 -9.70 5.90
C VAL A 33 13.91 -9.21 7.31
N ARG A 34 14.29 -7.94 7.43
CA ARG A 34 14.44 -7.31 8.73
C ARG A 34 13.11 -7.46 9.44
N PRO A 35 13.08 -7.96 10.69
CA PRO A 35 11.84 -8.03 11.43
C PRO A 35 11.26 -6.61 11.49
N GLN A 36 10.15 -6.41 10.79
CA GLN A 36 9.47 -5.12 10.81
C GLN A 36 8.72 -5.07 12.14
N ILE A 37 9.21 -4.25 13.04
CA ILE A 37 8.55 -4.02 14.33
C ILE A 37 7.29 -3.22 14.04
N GLY A 38 6.13 -3.75 14.43
CA GLY A 38 4.88 -3.01 14.38
C GLY A 38 5.00 -1.70 15.18
N ALA A 39 4.29 -0.67 14.75
CA ALA A 39 4.24 0.59 15.47
C ALA A 39 3.04 0.63 16.39
N CYS A 40 3.22 1.21 17.59
CA CYS A 40 2.13 1.45 18.52
C CYS A 40 1.91 2.96 18.70
N MET A 41 0.64 3.35 18.77
CA MET A 41 0.21 4.70 19.10
C MET A 41 -0.71 4.61 20.33
N LYS A 42 -0.18 4.94 21.50
CA LYS A 42 -0.81 4.67 22.80
C LYS A 42 -1.08 3.16 22.97
N ASP A 43 -2.33 2.78 23.15
CA ASP A 43 -2.83 1.41 23.36
C ASP A 43 -3.16 0.66 22.05
N ILE A 44 -2.98 1.29 20.89
CA ILE A 44 -3.25 0.69 19.57
C ILE A 44 -1.94 0.39 18.87
N CYS A 45 -1.73 -0.90 18.55
CA CYS A 45 -0.58 -1.36 17.76
C CYS A 45 -1.06 -1.80 16.37
N ALA A 46 -0.30 -1.43 15.35
CA ALA A 46 -0.52 -1.83 13.96
C ALA A 46 0.49 -2.92 13.57
N GLU A 47 0.03 -3.89 12.81
CA GLU A 47 0.90 -4.92 12.25
C GLU A 47 1.91 -4.28 11.28
N PRO A 48 3.15 -4.79 11.21
CA PRO A 48 4.17 -4.19 10.36
C PRO A 48 3.91 -4.41 8.86
N VAL A 49 3.27 -5.52 8.50
CA VAL A 49 3.05 -5.95 7.11
C VAL A 49 1.65 -6.55 6.96
N LYS A 50 1.04 -6.31 5.82
CA LYS A 50 -0.18 -6.97 5.36
C LYS A 50 0.02 -7.54 3.96
N THR A 51 -0.84 -8.47 3.54
CA THR A 51 -0.89 -8.96 2.16
C THR A 51 -2.20 -8.51 1.51
N ILE A 52 -2.11 -7.84 0.36
CA ILE A 52 -3.25 -7.37 -0.42
C ILE A 52 -3.09 -7.92 -1.83
N ALA A 53 -4.07 -8.67 -2.32
CA ALA A 53 -4.02 -9.30 -3.66
C ALA A 53 -2.70 -10.04 -3.95
N GLY A 54 -2.15 -10.75 -2.95
CA GLY A 54 -0.89 -11.48 -3.07
C GLY A 54 0.38 -10.62 -2.96
N GLN A 55 0.26 -9.30 -2.87
CA GLN A 55 1.38 -8.37 -2.73
C GLN A 55 1.54 -7.92 -1.27
N GLN A 56 2.77 -7.92 -0.78
CA GLN A 56 3.08 -7.39 0.55
C GLN A 56 3.06 -5.85 0.55
N VAL A 57 2.37 -5.29 1.54
CA VAL A 57 2.35 -3.87 1.85
C VAL A 57 2.84 -3.66 3.28
N SER A 58 3.67 -2.65 3.48
CA SER A 58 4.28 -2.35 4.77
C SER A 58 3.63 -1.14 5.42
N LEU A 59 3.59 -1.13 6.75
CA LEU A 59 3.15 0.03 7.51
C LEU A 59 4.01 1.25 7.16
N THR A 60 3.39 2.25 6.54
CA THR A 60 4.04 3.49 6.12
C THR A 60 4.00 4.52 7.24
N GLY A 61 2.87 4.62 7.93
CA GLY A 61 2.69 5.51 9.05
C GLY A 61 1.50 5.13 9.92
N LEU A 62 1.61 5.50 11.21
CA LEU A 62 0.58 5.31 12.22
C LEU A 62 0.37 6.65 12.92
N GLN A 63 -0.85 7.19 12.93
CA GLN A 63 -1.12 8.52 13.46
C GLN A 63 -2.45 8.59 14.20
N LEU A 64 -2.44 9.21 15.39
CA LEU A 64 -3.66 9.54 16.12
C LEU A 64 -4.31 10.80 15.52
N PHE A 65 -5.58 10.71 15.21
CA PHE A 65 -6.39 11.86 14.82
C PHE A 65 -7.20 12.40 15.99
N THR A 66 -6.97 13.67 16.29
CA THR A 66 -7.71 14.42 17.29
C THR A 66 -8.44 15.58 16.64
N TYR A 67 -9.64 15.86 17.12
CA TYR A 67 -10.44 16.98 16.67
C TYR A 67 -11.08 17.68 17.88
N TRP A 68 -10.84 18.97 18.04
CA TRP A 68 -11.30 19.76 19.20
C TRP A 68 -10.91 19.12 20.55
N GLY A 69 -9.67 18.61 20.67
CA GLY A 69 -9.18 17.95 21.86
C GLY A 69 -9.66 16.51 22.07
N PHE A 70 -10.56 16.01 21.25
CA PHE A 70 -11.08 14.63 21.33
C PHE A 70 -10.32 13.70 20.39
N GLU A 71 -9.86 12.57 20.93
CA GLU A 71 -9.31 11.49 20.13
C GLU A 71 -10.43 10.77 19.38
N LEU A 72 -10.40 10.80 18.05
CA LEU A 72 -11.44 10.19 17.23
C LEU A 72 -11.05 8.78 16.80
N TYR A 73 -9.88 8.62 16.20
CA TYR A 73 -9.36 7.32 15.74
C TYR A 73 -7.83 7.35 15.61
N THR A 74 -7.23 6.17 15.62
CA THR A 74 -5.85 5.95 15.16
C THR A 74 -5.91 5.40 13.75
N ALA A 75 -5.18 6.04 12.83
CA ALA A 75 -5.12 5.65 11.43
C ALA A 75 -3.76 5.01 11.11
N ALA A 76 -3.77 3.93 10.34
CA ALA A 76 -2.58 3.24 9.82
C ALA A 76 -2.65 3.15 8.30
N LEU A 77 -1.60 3.63 7.62
CA LEU A 77 -1.46 3.53 6.18
C LEU A 77 -0.47 2.43 5.82
N TYR A 78 -0.85 1.57 4.87
CA TYR A 78 0.00 0.52 4.32
C TYR A 78 0.18 0.73 2.82
N LEU A 79 1.45 0.70 2.37
CA LEU A 79 1.84 0.81 0.97
C LEU A 79 2.91 -0.24 0.62
N PRO A 80 3.08 -0.62 -0.65
CA PRO A 80 4.25 -1.37 -1.08
C PRO A 80 5.53 -0.63 -0.69
N GLN A 81 6.55 -1.37 -0.27
CA GLN A 81 7.81 -0.78 0.25
C GLN A 81 8.51 0.14 -0.77
N ALA A 82 8.37 -0.15 -2.06
CA ALA A 82 8.95 0.64 -3.15
C ALA A 82 8.18 1.93 -3.45
N THR A 83 6.98 2.12 -2.86
CA THR A 83 6.14 3.29 -3.13
C THR A 83 6.75 4.54 -2.47
N PRO A 84 6.94 5.64 -3.22
CA PRO A 84 7.41 6.90 -2.64
C PRO A 84 6.48 7.39 -1.52
N ARG A 85 7.06 7.87 -0.42
CA ARG A 85 6.31 8.45 0.71
C ARG A 85 5.90 9.90 0.42
N SER A 86 5.23 10.09 -0.69
CA SER A 86 4.70 11.35 -1.17
C SER A 86 3.19 11.24 -1.39
N ILE A 87 2.52 12.36 -1.57
CA ILE A 87 1.09 12.41 -1.91
C ILE A 87 0.83 11.62 -3.21
N GLU A 88 1.63 11.90 -4.24
CA GLU A 88 1.52 11.24 -5.54
C GLU A 88 1.71 9.72 -5.43
N GLY A 89 2.78 9.29 -4.73
CA GLY A 89 3.04 7.86 -4.49
C GLY A 89 1.90 7.18 -3.75
N ALA A 90 1.41 7.77 -2.68
CA ALA A 90 0.31 7.20 -1.88
C ALA A 90 -1.02 7.13 -2.63
N LEU A 91 -1.26 8.05 -3.58
CA LEU A 91 -2.47 8.08 -4.42
C LEU A 91 -2.29 7.38 -5.77
N SER A 92 -1.10 6.82 -6.08
CA SER A 92 -0.86 6.07 -7.32
C SER A 92 -1.67 4.77 -7.37
N ASP A 93 -1.72 4.12 -8.54
CA ASP A 93 -2.46 2.88 -8.76
C ASP A 93 -1.66 1.66 -8.25
N VAL A 94 -1.53 1.56 -6.91
CA VAL A 94 -0.85 0.46 -6.21
C VAL A 94 -1.74 -0.08 -5.10
N PRO A 95 -1.62 -1.36 -4.72
CA PRO A 95 -2.36 -1.91 -3.57
C PRO A 95 -2.07 -1.10 -2.31
N LYS A 96 -3.11 -0.78 -1.56
CA LYS A 96 -2.97 0.00 -0.31
C LYS A 96 -4.09 -0.28 0.66
N SER A 97 -3.82 -0.02 1.93
CA SER A 97 -4.82 -0.07 2.99
C SER A 97 -4.72 1.16 3.88
N LEU A 98 -5.86 1.72 4.21
CA LEU A 98 -6.00 2.73 5.25
C LEU A 98 -6.95 2.20 6.32
N LEU A 99 -6.38 1.81 7.46
CA LEU A 99 -7.09 1.28 8.61
C LEU A 99 -7.37 2.40 9.62
N LEU A 100 -8.62 2.54 10.05
CA LEU A 100 -9.07 3.52 11.05
C LEU A 100 -9.62 2.75 12.26
N ILE A 101 -8.96 2.84 13.41
CA ILE A 101 -9.40 2.21 14.65
C ILE A 101 -9.99 3.30 15.56
N TYR A 102 -11.30 3.22 15.79
CA TYR A 102 -12.04 4.27 16.49
C TYR A 102 -11.82 4.25 17.99
N ARG A 103 -11.67 5.42 18.57
CA ARG A 103 -11.41 5.60 20.00
C ARG A 103 -12.65 6.02 20.78
N ARG A 104 -13.73 6.31 20.08
CA ARG A 104 -15.03 6.69 20.64
C ARG A 104 -16.16 6.40 19.67
N LYS A 105 -17.39 6.46 20.17
CA LYS A 105 -18.58 6.38 19.34
C LYS A 105 -18.66 7.56 18.37
N ILE A 106 -18.89 7.29 17.07
CA ILE A 106 -19.17 8.27 16.02
C ILE A 106 -20.33 7.74 15.20
N ARG A 107 -21.33 8.56 14.95
CA ARG A 107 -22.49 8.18 14.15
C ARG A 107 -22.13 8.15 12.67
N SER A 108 -22.80 7.26 11.91
CA SER A 108 -22.57 7.12 10.47
C SER A 108 -22.79 8.41 9.71
N ASP A 109 -23.85 9.18 10.05
CA ASP A 109 -24.12 10.48 9.39
C ASP A 109 -22.99 11.50 9.61
N GLN A 110 -22.30 11.45 10.76
CA GLN A 110 -21.15 12.32 11.02
C GLN A 110 -19.92 11.91 10.20
N ILE A 111 -19.70 10.60 10.00
CA ILE A 111 -18.63 10.07 9.14
C ILE A 111 -18.87 10.52 7.70
N ILE A 112 -20.09 10.29 7.19
CA ILE A 112 -20.51 10.64 5.83
C ILE A 112 -20.36 12.15 5.59
N LYS A 113 -20.86 12.96 6.50
CA LYS A 113 -20.78 14.43 6.40
C LYS A 113 -19.33 14.93 6.36
N ALA A 114 -18.46 14.37 7.22
CA ALA A 114 -17.06 14.75 7.28
C ALA A 114 -16.33 14.34 5.98
N GLY A 115 -16.57 13.14 5.47
CA GLY A 115 -16.02 12.66 4.20
C GLY A 115 -16.46 13.52 3.02
N GLY A 116 -17.77 13.75 2.87
CA GLY A 116 -18.35 14.56 1.79
C GLY A 116 -17.80 15.98 1.78
N HIS A 117 -17.68 16.62 2.94
CA HIS A 117 -17.11 17.97 3.05
C HIS A 117 -15.64 18.03 2.54
N ASN A 118 -14.85 17.01 2.83
CA ASN A 118 -13.46 17.00 2.38
C ASN A 118 -13.33 16.65 0.88
N LEU A 119 -14.20 15.80 0.35
CA LEU A 119 -14.23 15.50 -1.08
C LEU A 119 -14.48 16.76 -1.93
N VAL A 120 -15.48 17.58 -1.53
CA VAL A 120 -15.82 18.83 -2.23
C VAL A 120 -14.71 19.89 -2.15
N LYS A 121 -13.91 19.88 -1.09
CA LYS A 121 -12.78 20.82 -0.95
C LYS A 121 -11.66 20.60 -1.97
N ASN A 122 -11.51 19.40 -2.48
CA ASN A 122 -10.47 19.09 -3.46
C ASN A 122 -10.98 19.41 -4.88
N PRO A 123 -10.47 20.47 -5.53
CA PRO A 123 -10.95 20.89 -6.86
C PRO A 123 -10.62 19.89 -7.98
N SER A 124 -9.75 18.91 -7.72
CA SER A 124 -9.42 17.84 -8.67
C SER A 124 -10.44 16.71 -8.69
N ASN A 125 -11.43 16.71 -7.79
CA ASN A 125 -12.46 15.68 -7.73
C ASN A 125 -13.62 16.03 -8.68
N ASP A 126 -13.90 15.14 -9.61
CA ASP A 126 -15.13 15.20 -10.42
C ASP A 126 -16.31 14.64 -9.60
N MET A 127 -16.93 15.50 -8.79
CA MET A 127 -18.01 15.09 -7.89
C MET A 127 -19.20 14.43 -8.60
N PRO A 128 -19.67 14.93 -9.76
CA PRO A 128 -20.70 14.25 -10.55
C PRO A 128 -20.32 12.81 -10.92
N ALA A 129 -19.09 12.58 -11.39
CA ALA A 129 -18.63 11.25 -11.77
C ALA A 129 -18.46 10.29 -10.57
N LEU A 130 -18.30 10.82 -9.37
CA LEU A 130 -18.13 10.04 -8.14
C LEU A 130 -19.46 9.72 -7.44
N GLN A 131 -20.54 10.46 -7.74
CA GLN A 131 -21.76 10.49 -6.92
C GLN A 131 -22.40 9.12 -6.68
N GLU A 132 -22.61 8.33 -7.73
CA GLU A 132 -23.22 7.00 -7.58
C GLU A 132 -22.44 6.09 -6.65
N ARG A 133 -21.11 6.08 -6.78
CA ARG A 133 -20.22 5.27 -5.91
C ARG A 133 -20.19 5.80 -4.49
N LEU A 134 -20.26 7.12 -4.31
CA LEU A 134 -20.37 7.73 -2.99
C LEU A 134 -21.68 7.37 -2.31
N ASP A 135 -22.80 7.32 -3.04
CA ASP A 135 -24.10 6.92 -2.49
C ASP A 135 -24.08 5.46 -2.03
N GLN A 136 -23.46 4.56 -2.83
CA GLN A 136 -23.26 3.15 -2.44
C GLN A 136 -22.39 3.03 -1.18
N LEU A 137 -21.28 3.78 -1.11
CA LEU A 137 -20.41 3.81 0.05
C LEU A 137 -21.12 4.34 1.30
N ASN A 138 -21.85 5.44 1.14
CA ASN A 138 -22.57 6.09 2.23
C ASN A 138 -23.65 5.18 2.82
N ALA A 139 -24.34 4.40 1.97
CA ALA A 139 -25.33 3.42 2.40
C ALA A 139 -24.69 2.26 3.23
N ALA A 140 -23.41 1.98 3.04
CA ALA A 140 -22.69 0.93 3.77
C ALA A 140 -22.18 1.37 5.14
N TYR A 141 -22.06 2.68 5.40
CA TYR A 141 -21.54 3.15 6.68
C TYR A 141 -22.48 2.88 7.84
N GLN A 142 -21.91 2.42 8.95
CA GLN A 142 -22.57 2.15 10.22
C GLN A 142 -22.01 3.06 11.32
N THR A 143 -22.79 3.25 12.39
CA THR A 143 -22.31 3.91 13.62
C THR A 143 -21.22 3.06 14.26
N VAL A 144 -20.06 3.66 14.52
CA VAL A 144 -18.94 2.99 15.18
C VAL A 144 -18.94 3.21 16.68
N GLN A 145 -18.39 2.25 17.41
CA GLN A 145 -18.10 2.34 18.84
C GLN A 145 -16.58 2.42 19.07
N LYS A 146 -16.15 2.60 20.31
CA LYS A 146 -14.74 2.47 20.67
C LYS A 146 -14.25 1.05 20.38
N GLY A 147 -13.14 0.92 19.65
CA GLY A 147 -12.54 -0.35 19.25
C GLY A 147 -12.98 -0.84 17.86
N ASP A 148 -14.10 -0.34 17.33
CA ASP A 148 -14.51 -0.65 15.96
C ASP A 148 -13.50 -0.10 14.96
N ARG A 149 -13.45 -0.73 13.79
CA ARG A 149 -12.52 -0.34 12.72
C ARG A 149 -13.19 -0.33 11.36
N TYR A 150 -12.88 0.71 10.62
CA TYR A 150 -13.04 0.73 9.18
C TYR A 150 -11.69 0.55 8.49
N GLU A 151 -11.67 -0.22 7.44
CA GLU A 151 -10.52 -0.35 6.55
C GLU A 151 -10.96 -0.07 5.12
N LEU A 152 -10.23 0.84 4.47
CA LEU A 152 -10.31 1.04 3.03
C LEU A 152 -9.18 0.22 2.42
N LEU A 153 -9.53 -0.80 1.64
CA LEU A 153 -8.60 -1.68 0.95
C LEU A 153 -8.71 -1.42 -0.55
N TYR A 154 -7.61 -1.00 -1.16
CA TYR A 154 -7.57 -0.81 -2.61
C TYR A 154 -6.74 -1.89 -3.29
N GLU A 155 -7.34 -2.51 -4.30
CA GLU A 155 -6.72 -3.49 -5.18
C GLU A 155 -6.79 -2.98 -6.62
N PRO A 156 -5.63 -2.75 -7.32
CA PRO A 156 -5.62 -2.39 -8.73
C PRO A 156 -6.46 -3.35 -9.58
N GLY A 157 -7.27 -2.79 -10.47
CA GLY A 157 -8.18 -3.57 -11.32
C GLY A 157 -9.48 -4.04 -10.65
N ARG A 158 -9.54 -4.11 -9.32
CA ARG A 158 -10.76 -4.48 -8.57
C ARG A 158 -11.49 -3.27 -7.99
N GLY A 159 -10.72 -2.31 -7.43
CA GLY A 159 -11.27 -1.11 -6.82
C GLY A 159 -11.04 -1.01 -5.31
N THR A 160 -11.82 -0.14 -4.67
CA THR A 160 -11.76 0.14 -3.23
C THR A 160 -12.85 -0.62 -2.48
N THR A 161 -12.46 -1.47 -1.54
CA THR A 161 -13.37 -2.17 -0.63
C THR A 161 -13.40 -1.47 0.72
N LEU A 162 -14.61 -1.16 1.21
CA LEU A 162 -14.82 -0.75 2.60
C LEU A 162 -15.06 -2.01 3.44
N LEU A 163 -14.24 -2.19 4.49
CA LEU A 163 -14.45 -3.24 5.48
C LEU A 163 -14.85 -2.61 6.83
N PHE A 164 -15.72 -3.28 7.56
CA PHE A 164 -16.09 -2.96 8.94
C PHE A 164 -15.78 -4.17 9.83
N ASN A 165 -14.89 -4.00 10.80
CA ASN A 165 -14.42 -5.09 11.67
C ASN A 165 -14.02 -6.34 10.87
N ASP A 166 -13.20 -6.12 9.83
CA ASP A 166 -12.67 -7.11 8.88
C ASP A 166 -13.70 -7.75 7.93
N LYS A 167 -14.98 -7.34 7.99
CA LYS A 167 -16.03 -7.81 7.08
C LYS A 167 -16.19 -6.85 5.91
N PRO A 168 -16.08 -7.29 4.66
CA PRO A 168 -16.31 -6.45 3.50
C PRO A 168 -17.78 -6.03 3.42
N LEU A 169 -18.03 -4.76 3.19
CA LEU A 169 -19.37 -4.18 3.05
C LEU A 169 -19.71 -3.86 1.59
N VAL A 170 -18.80 -3.19 0.90
CA VAL A 170 -19.00 -2.75 -0.48
C VAL A 170 -17.64 -2.64 -1.17
N THR A 171 -17.60 -2.94 -2.48
CA THR A 171 -16.42 -2.73 -3.34
C THR A 171 -16.80 -1.80 -4.48
N LEU A 172 -16.05 -0.73 -4.65
CA LEU A 172 -16.33 0.34 -5.61
C LEU A 172 -15.20 0.43 -6.63
N PRO A 173 -15.48 0.28 -7.93
CA PRO A 173 -14.48 0.31 -8.96
C PRO A 173 -13.93 1.73 -9.21
N GLY A 174 -12.78 1.80 -9.87
CA GLY A 174 -12.22 3.03 -10.43
C GLY A 174 -11.03 3.57 -9.66
N VAL A 175 -9.98 3.90 -10.42
CA VAL A 175 -8.76 4.57 -9.92
C VAL A 175 -9.08 6.01 -9.49
N ASP A 176 -10.01 6.65 -10.19
CA ASP A 176 -10.53 7.99 -9.87
C ASP A 176 -11.20 8.01 -8.49
N PHE A 177 -12.06 7.02 -8.21
CA PHE A 177 -12.69 6.87 -6.91
C PHE A 177 -11.67 6.67 -5.80
N GLN A 178 -10.71 5.77 -6.01
CA GLN A 178 -9.61 5.54 -5.07
C GLN A 178 -8.85 6.83 -4.77
N LYS A 179 -8.44 7.57 -5.82
CA LYS A 179 -7.71 8.83 -5.65
C LYS A 179 -8.51 9.86 -4.85
N ALA A 180 -9.78 10.03 -5.19
CA ALA A 180 -10.65 10.97 -4.50
C ALA A 180 -10.85 10.57 -3.03
N TYR A 181 -11.19 9.31 -2.78
CA TYR A 181 -11.59 8.89 -1.45
C TYR A 181 -10.41 8.76 -0.48
N PHE A 182 -9.29 8.15 -0.87
CA PHE A 182 -8.06 8.18 -0.08
C PHE A 182 -7.49 9.59 0.04
N GLY A 183 -7.79 10.46 -0.93
CA GLY A 183 -7.42 11.87 -0.92
C GLY A 183 -7.97 12.65 0.27
N ILE A 184 -9.06 12.19 0.91
CA ILE A 184 -9.57 12.78 2.16
C ILE A 184 -8.48 12.83 3.23
N TRP A 185 -7.57 11.85 3.27
CA TRP A 185 -6.45 11.77 4.21
C TRP A 185 -5.11 12.16 3.60
N LEU A 186 -4.91 11.91 2.29
CA LEU A 186 -3.57 11.86 1.70
C LEU A 186 -3.29 12.95 0.63
N SER A 187 -4.30 13.72 0.17
CA SER A 187 -4.14 14.74 -0.87
C SER A 187 -3.55 16.07 -0.33
N ASP A 188 -3.43 17.05 -1.23
CA ASP A 188 -3.09 18.44 -0.88
C ASP A 188 -4.20 19.14 -0.09
N TYR A 189 -5.43 18.63 -0.16
CA TYR A 189 -6.60 19.12 0.56
C TYR A 189 -7.08 18.13 1.63
N PRO A 190 -6.22 17.71 2.57
CA PRO A 190 -6.54 16.63 3.49
C PRO A 190 -7.49 17.11 4.59
N LEU A 191 -8.14 16.15 5.24
CA LEU A 191 -8.90 16.38 6.46
C LEU A 191 -8.05 17.09 7.53
N ASN A 192 -6.77 16.71 7.62
CA ASN A 192 -5.79 17.32 8.53
C ASN A 192 -4.37 17.07 8.01
N ALA A 193 -3.57 18.14 7.86
CA ALA A 193 -2.22 18.05 7.33
C ALA A 193 -1.26 17.24 8.22
N LYS A 194 -1.36 17.39 9.55
CA LYS A 194 -0.53 16.63 10.49
C LYS A 194 -0.84 15.13 10.42
N LEU A 195 -2.13 14.77 10.27
CA LEU A 195 -2.55 13.39 10.07
C LEU A 195 -1.96 12.83 8.77
N ARG A 196 -2.09 13.55 7.65
CA ARG A 196 -1.50 13.16 6.37
C ARG A 196 0.00 12.91 6.49
N ASP A 197 0.73 13.87 7.04
CA ASP A 197 2.19 13.80 7.12
C ASP A 197 2.64 12.64 8.00
N GLY A 198 1.96 12.39 9.11
CA GLY A 198 2.20 11.21 9.95
C GLY A 198 1.90 9.89 9.24
N LEU A 199 0.83 9.81 8.44
CA LEU A 199 0.50 8.64 7.62
C LEU A 199 1.54 8.39 6.52
N LEU A 200 2.09 9.44 5.93
CA LEU A 200 3.19 9.35 4.95
C LEU A 200 4.56 9.08 5.60
N GLY A 201 4.61 8.92 6.93
CA GLY A 201 5.85 8.65 7.66
C GLY A 201 6.82 9.83 7.69
N LYS A 202 6.34 11.05 7.44
CA LYS A 202 7.13 12.26 7.63
C LYS A 202 7.23 12.53 9.13
N LYS A 203 8.44 12.75 9.61
CA LYS A 203 8.65 13.19 11.01
C LYS A 203 8.08 14.60 11.18
N ALA A 204 7.25 14.78 12.23
CA ALA A 204 6.81 16.09 12.68
C ALA A 204 7.99 16.90 13.24
#